data_e2ebf3beb2d55691639d0d8ec7f29906
#
_entry.id   e2ebf3beb2d55691639d0d8ec7f29906
#
_cell.length_a   1.000
_cell.length_b   1.000
_cell.length_c   1.000
_cell.angle_alpha   90.00
_cell.angle_beta   90.00
_cell.angle_gamma   90.00
#
_symmetry.space_group_name_H-M   'P 1'
#
loop_
_entity.id
_entity.type
_entity.pdbx_description
1 polymer ?
#
loop_
_entity_poly.entity_id
_entity_poly.type
_entity_poly.pdbx_seq_one_letter_code
_entity_poly.pdbx_strand_id
1 'polypeptide(L)'
;MKISYAITVCNELKEITRLLNFLIKAKRKEDEIVVLFDKKKGTPEVWQRISELKGDDCCSYHAKTFKHHFADWKNQLTELCTGDYIFQIDADELPHDILIEKLPQILEGNPDNEVYLVPRVNTVSGLTDEHIEKWRWNVDSQDRVNWPDYQWKTNLKLNGKIKYMKY
;
A
#
# COMPACT_ATOMS: atom_id res chain seq x y z
N MET A 1 -15.08 12.08 6.90
CA MET A 1 -14.04 11.74 5.90
C MET A 1 -13.70 10.26 6.03
N LYS A 2 -13.77 9.52 4.92
CA LYS A 2 -13.48 8.09 4.82
C LYS A 2 -12.18 7.86 4.04
N ILE A 3 -11.36 6.91 4.47
CA ILE A 3 -10.10 6.53 3.80
C ILE A 3 -10.25 5.12 3.22
N SER A 4 -9.86 4.95 1.95
CA SER A 4 -9.72 3.64 1.31
C SER A 4 -8.26 3.20 1.36
N TYR A 5 -7.97 2.13 2.09
CA TYR A 5 -6.67 1.43 2.04
C TYR A 5 -6.70 0.48 0.84
N ALA A 6 -6.08 0.90 -0.25
CA ALA A 6 -6.17 0.27 -1.57
C ALA A 6 -4.92 -0.56 -1.85
N ILE A 7 -5.09 -1.88 -2.03
CA ILE A 7 -3.99 -2.85 -2.10
C ILE A 7 -4.01 -3.60 -3.42
N THR A 8 -2.87 -3.69 -4.10
CA THR A 8 -2.68 -4.64 -5.21
C THR A 8 -1.89 -5.84 -4.73
N VAL A 9 -2.29 -7.05 -5.14
CA VAL A 9 -1.63 -8.29 -4.74
C VAL A 9 -1.65 -9.33 -5.86
N CYS A 10 -0.64 -10.19 -5.88
CA CYS A 10 -0.47 -11.27 -6.84
C CYS A 10 -0.16 -12.60 -6.13
N ASN A 11 1.08 -12.81 -5.70
CA ASN A 11 1.59 -14.05 -5.10
C ASN A 11 2.28 -13.84 -3.73
N GLU A 12 2.15 -12.67 -3.16
CA GLU A 12 2.78 -12.23 -1.92
C GLU A 12 1.96 -12.67 -0.69
N LEU A 13 1.81 -14.00 -0.45
CA LEU A 13 0.95 -14.53 0.62
C LEU A 13 1.35 -14.07 2.02
N LYS A 14 2.63 -14.12 2.33
CA LYS A 14 3.15 -13.76 3.65
C LYS A 14 2.99 -12.26 3.93
N GLU A 15 3.32 -11.48 2.94
CA GLU A 15 3.28 -10.02 2.99
C GLU A 15 1.84 -9.51 3.09
N ILE A 16 0.94 -9.97 2.21
CA ILE A 16 -0.47 -9.57 2.26
C ILE A 16 -1.15 -10.02 3.56
N THR A 17 -0.81 -11.19 4.08
CA THR A 17 -1.35 -11.66 5.36
C THR A 17 -0.95 -10.72 6.49
N ARG A 18 0.32 -10.31 6.53
CA ARG A 18 0.83 -9.36 7.53
C ARG A 18 0.14 -8.00 7.41
N LEU A 19 0.05 -7.47 6.19
CA LEU A 19 -0.56 -6.18 5.91
C LEU A 19 -2.04 -6.15 6.28
N LEU A 20 -2.82 -7.16 5.88
CA LEU A 20 -4.25 -7.24 6.21
C LEU A 20 -4.48 -7.37 7.72
N ASN A 21 -3.72 -8.23 8.40
CA ASN A 21 -3.83 -8.38 9.87
C ASN A 21 -3.52 -7.07 10.61
N PHE A 22 -2.60 -6.28 10.08
CA PHE A 22 -2.28 -4.96 10.60
C PHE A 22 -3.42 -3.95 10.33
N LEU A 23 -3.85 -3.80 9.09
CA LEU A 23 -4.85 -2.80 8.71
C LEU A 23 -6.23 -3.05 9.35
N ILE A 24 -6.66 -4.31 9.45
CA ILE A 24 -7.92 -4.68 10.12
C ILE A 24 -7.96 -4.17 11.56
N LYS A 25 -6.82 -4.19 12.24
CA LYS A 25 -6.71 -3.72 13.64
C LYS A 25 -6.51 -2.22 13.76
N ALA A 26 -5.80 -1.61 12.81
CA ALA A 26 -5.34 -0.24 12.92
C ALA A 26 -6.29 0.78 12.28
N LYS A 27 -7.05 0.40 11.23
CA LYS A 27 -7.98 1.31 10.56
C LYS A 27 -9.18 1.69 11.44
N ARG A 28 -9.78 2.85 11.19
CA ARG A 28 -11.05 3.23 11.81
C ARG A 28 -12.21 2.40 11.23
N LYS A 29 -13.34 2.39 11.93
CA LYS A 29 -14.53 1.63 11.49
C LYS A 29 -15.13 2.14 10.18
N GLU A 30 -15.10 3.46 9.98
CA GLU A 30 -15.59 4.11 8.77
C GLU A 30 -14.70 3.94 7.54
N ASP A 31 -13.43 3.56 7.74
CA ASP A 31 -12.47 3.34 6.66
C ASP A 31 -12.63 1.95 6.05
N GLU A 32 -12.24 1.81 4.80
CA GLU A 32 -12.34 0.54 4.08
C GLU A 32 -10.98 -0.02 3.63
N ILE A 33 -10.94 -1.32 3.41
CA ILE A 33 -9.84 -2.02 2.74
C ILE A 33 -10.35 -2.52 1.40
N VAL A 34 -9.66 -2.19 0.32
CA VAL A 34 -10.00 -2.61 -1.04
C VAL A 34 -8.82 -3.36 -1.64
N VAL A 35 -9.00 -4.63 -1.98
CA VAL A 35 -7.94 -5.49 -2.52
C VAL A 35 -8.21 -5.83 -3.98
N LEU A 36 -7.22 -5.61 -4.85
CA LEU A 36 -7.24 -5.99 -6.25
C LEU A 36 -6.22 -7.11 -6.50
N PHE A 37 -6.71 -8.29 -6.83
CA PHE A 37 -5.93 -9.51 -7.07
C PHE A 37 -5.73 -9.77 -8.55
N ASP A 38 -4.50 -10.06 -8.97
CA ASP A 38 -4.23 -10.54 -10.34
C ASP A 38 -4.55 -12.03 -10.47
N LYS A 39 -5.74 -12.33 -11.01
CA LYS A 39 -6.21 -13.71 -11.19
C LYS A 39 -5.40 -14.53 -12.20
N LYS A 40 -4.55 -13.91 -13.05
CA LYS A 40 -3.77 -14.61 -14.05
C LYS A 40 -2.45 -15.15 -13.49
N LYS A 41 -1.81 -14.38 -12.61
CA LYS A 41 -0.50 -14.71 -12.03
C LYS A 41 -0.56 -14.97 -10.54
N GLY A 42 -1.65 -14.60 -9.89
CA GLY A 42 -1.85 -14.77 -8.46
C GLY A 42 -2.02 -16.24 -8.07
N THR A 43 -1.64 -16.57 -6.84
CA THR A 43 -1.71 -17.93 -6.32
C THR A 43 -3.04 -18.21 -5.61
N PRO A 44 -3.50 -19.50 -5.60
CA PRO A 44 -4.73 -19.88 -4.90
C PRO A 44 -4.72 -19.55 -3.42
N GLU A 45 -3.58 -19.64 -2.77
CA GLU A 45 -3.41 -19.35 -1.34
C GLU A 45 -3.64 -17.88 -1.03
N VAL A 46 -3.15 -16.97 -1.90
CA VAL A 46 -3.43 -15.54 -1.79
C VAL A 46 -4.92 -15.28 -1.98
N TRP A 47 -5.53 -15.89 -3.00
CA TRP A 47 -6.97 -15.76 -3.21
C TRP A 47 -7.78 -16.25 -2.02
N GLN A 48 -7.44 -17.40 -1.44
CA GLN A 48 -8.07 -17.93 -0.24
C GLN A 48 -7.96 -16.92 0.90
N ARG A 49 -6.74 -16.41 1.16
CA ARG A 49 -6.48 -15.46 2.25
C ARG A 49 -7.30 -14.17 2.13
N ILE A 50 -7.39 -13.57 0.95
CA ILE A 50 -8.19 -12.35 0.77
C ILE A 50 -9.71 -12.64 0.80
N SER A 51 -10.13 -13.84 0.44
CA SER A 51 -11.53 -14.27 0.51
C SER A 51 -12.06 -14.37 1.95
N GLU A 52 -11.18 -14.48 2.94
CA GLU A 52 -11.55 -14.45 4.37
C GLU A 52 -12.08 -13.06 4.80
N LEU A 53 -11.86 -12.02 3.99
CA LEU A 53 -12.48 -10.70 4.20
C LEU A 53 -13.99 -10.69 3.90
N LYS A 54 -14.54 -11.77 3.36
CA LYS A 54 -15.98 -11.89 3.06
C LYS A 54 -16.79 -11.78 4.34
N GLY A 55 -17.74 -10.84 4.35
CA GLY A 55 -18.62 -10.60 5.50
C GLY A 55 -18.17 -9.43 6.39
N ASP A 56 -17.05 -8.79 6.10
CA ASP A 56 -16.69 -7.50 6.67
C ASP A 56 -17.16 -6.40 5.71
N ASP A 57 -18.19 -5.65 6.11
CA ASP A 57 -18.80 -4.58 5.30
C ASP A 57 -17.82 -3.46 4.92
N CYS A 58 -16.71 -3.37 5.66
CA CYS A 58 -15.64 -2.41 5.41
C CYS A 58 -14.49 -2.99 4.57
N CYS A 59 -14.63 -4.20 4.03
CA CYS A 59 -13.60 -4.85 3.24
C CYS A 59 -14.17 -5.38 1.92
N SER A 60 -13.49 -5.11 0.83
CA SER A 60 -13.81 -5.66 -0.49
C SER A 60 -12.60 -6.23 -1.19
N TYR A 61 -12.80 -7.28 -1.98
CA TYR A 61 -11.75 -7.89 -2.78
C TYR A 61 -12.24 -8.23 -4.18
N HIS A 62 -11.42 -7.96 -5.16
CA HIS A 62 -11.76 -8.08 -6.58
C HIS A 62 -10.67 -8.82 -7.33
N ALA A 63 -11.08 -9.69 -8.26
CA ALA A 63 -10.16 -10.43 -9.13
C ALA A 63 -10.25 -9.90 -10.56
N LYS A 64 -9.15 -9.37 -11.08
CA LYS A 64 -9.03 -8.94 -12.48
C LYS A 64 -7.72 -9.45 -13.07
N THR A 65 -7.57 -9.40 -14.38
CA THR A 65 -6.32 -9.78 -15.06
C THR A 65 -5.46 -8.54 -15.27
N PHE A 66 -4.22 -8.58 -14.79
CA PHE A 66 -3.23 -7.56 -15.10
C PHE A 66 -2.86 -7.60 -16.59
N LYS A 67 -3.07 -6.48 -17.29
CA LYS A 67 -2.85 -6.32 -18.74
C LYS A 67 -1.53 -5.62 -19.07
N HIS A 68 -0.46 -5.92 -18.32
CA HIS A 68 0.90 -5.41 -18.54
C HIS A 68 1.09 -3.89 -18.44
N HIS A 69 0.13 -3.16 -17.92
CA HIS A 69 0.24 -1.71 -17.70
C HIS A 69 -0.12 -1.33 -16.27
N PHE A 70 0.88 -0.91 -15.49
CA PHE A 70 0.69 -0.61 -14.06
C PHE A 70 -0.24 0.58 -13.81
N ALA A 71 -0.21 1.63 -14.66
CA ALA A 71 -1.13 2.75 -14.49
C ALA A 71 -2.59 2.32 -14.62
N ASP A 72 -2.92 1.50 -15.61
CA ASP A 72 -4.28 0.96 -15.77
C ASP A 72 -4.68 0.09 -14.56
N TRP A 73 -3.75 -0.71 -14.06
CA TRP A 73 -3.98 -1.58 -12.91
C TRP A 73 -4.29 -0.78 -11.65
N LYS A 74 -3.47 0.24 -11.38
CA LYS A 74 -3.65 1.14 -10.24
C LYS A 74 -4.92 2.00 -10.39
N ASN A 75 -5.27 2.44 -11.59
CA ASN A 75 -6.53 3.15 -11.85
C ASN A 75 -7.75 2.26 -11.64
N GLN A 76 -7.70 1.00 -12.07
CA GLN A 76 -8.77 0.03 -11.78
C GLN A 76 -8.99 -0.19 -10.29
N LEU A 77 -7.92 -0.22 -9.48
CA LEU A 77 -8.04 -0.28 -8.03
C LEU A 77 -8.68 1.00 -7.48
N THR A 78 -8.25 2.17 -7.97
CA THR A 78 -8.82 3.46 -7.59
C THR A 78 -10.33 3.54 -7.84
N GLU A 79 -10.80 3.01 -8.96
CA GLU A 79 -12.24 3.00 -9.34
C GLU A 79 -13.10 2.10 -8.42
N LEU A 80 -12.49 1.20 -7.67
CA LEU A 80 -13.17 0.32 -6.71
C LEU A 80 -13.29 0.97 -5.32
N CYS A 81 -12.55 2.03 -5.07
CA CYS A 81 -12.51 2.72 -3.79
C CYS A 81 -13.66 3.71 -3.63
N THR A 82 -14.25 3.76 -2.45
CA THR A 82 -15.38 4.65 -2.13
C THR A 82 -15.04 5.74 -1.10
N GLY A 83 -13.84 5.72 -0.53
CA GLY A 83 -13.38 6.74 0.42
C GLY A 83 -13.09 8.08 -0.24
N ASP A 84 -13.07 9.14 0.56
CA ASP A 84 -12.69 10.48 0.13
C ASP A 84 -11.22 10.55 -0.26
N TYR A 85 -10.38 9.84 0.49
CA TYR A 85 -8.95 9.68 0.21
C TYR A 85 -8.60 8.22 -0.04
N ILE A 86 -7.65 7.99 -0.93
CA ILE A 86 -7.15 6.66 -1.26
C ILE A 86 -5.69 6.55 -0.84
N PHE A 87 -5.41 5.69 0.14
CA PHE A 87 -4.06 5.33 0.52
C PHE A 87 -3.68 4.03 -0.19
N GLN A 88 -2.86 4.16 -1.22
CA GLN A 88 -2.42 3.04 -2.01
C GLN A 88 -1.17 2.41 -1.42
N ILE A 89 -1.25 1.10 -1.16
CA ILE A 89 -0.21 0.31 -0.51
C ILE A 89 0.06 -0.92 -1.38
N ASP A 90 1.32 -1.23 -1.65
CA ASP A 90 1.66 -2.50 -2.31
C ASP A 90 1.70 -3.61 -1.25
N ALA A 91 1.42 -4.86 -1.63
CA ALA A 91 1.26 -5.97 -0.68
C ALA A 91 2.49 -6.20 0.21
N ASP A 92 3.67 -5.85 -0.26
CA ASP A 92 4.96 -5.95 0.44
C ASP A 92 5.33 -4.71 1.27
N GLU A 93 4.47 -3.70 1.30
CA GLU A 93 4.63 -2.50 2.13
C GLU A 93 3.85 -2.63 3.43
N LEU A 94 4.43 -2.15 4.53
CA LEU A 94 3.76 -2.09 5.83
C LEU A 94 3.79 -0.65 6.33
N PRO A 95 2.64 0.03 6.43
CA PRO A 95 2.58 1.35 7.04
C PRO A 95 2.95 1.30 8.52
N HIS A 96 3.54 2.39 9.00
CA HIS A 96 3.78 2.54 10.43
C HIS A 96 2.45 2.79 11.16
N ASP A 97 2.27 2.23 12.35
CA ASP A 97 1.06 2.37 13.17
C ASP A 97 0.71 3.84 13.47
N ILE A 98 1.71 4.64 13.85
CA ILE A 98 1.55 6.09 14.07
C ILE A 98 1.03 6.80 12.81
N LEU A 99 1.48 6.38 11.61
CA LEU A 99 0.97 6.97 10.37
C LEU A 99 -0.52 6.73 10.23
N ILE A 100 -0.98 5.50 10.41
CA ILE A 100 -2.41 5.16 10.30
C ILE A 100 -3.23 5.90 11.36
N GLU A 101 -2.74 5.97 12.59
CA GLU A 101 -3.40 6.70 13.69
C GLU A 101 -3.56 8.20 13.40
N LYS A 102 -2.49 8.85 12.89
CA LYS A 102 -2.46 10.31 12.67
C LYS A 102 -3.01 10.74 11.32
N LEU A 103 -3.15 9.81 10.38
CA LEU A 103 -3.56 10.10 9.01
C LEU A 103 -4.87 10.91 8.92
N PRO A 104 -5.94 10.58 9.66
CA PRO A 104 -7.17 11.37 9.62
C PRO A 104 -6.96 12.85 10.02
N GLN A 105 -6.20 13.08 11.08
CA GLN A 105 -5.89 14.45 11.55
C GLN A 105 -5.05 15.24 10.54
N ILE A 106 -4.08 14.56 9.88
CA ILE A 106 -3.25 15.17 8.84
C ILE A 106 -4.10 15.59 7.66
N LEU A 107 -5.04 14.74 7.21
CA LEU A 107 -5.91 15.02 6.08
C LEU A 107 -6.91 16.15 6.40
N GLU A 108 -7.53 16.12 7.57
CA GLU A 108 -8.47 17.15 8.02
C GLU A 108 -7.80 18.51 8.25
N GLY A 109 -6.55 18.49 8.69
CA GLY A 109 -5.76 19.71 8.89
C GLY A 109 -5.24 20.35 7.59
N ASN A 110 -5.32 19.64 6.46
CA ASN A 110 -4.78 20.09 5.16
C ASN A 110 -5.77 19.79 4.01
N PRO A 111 -7.01 20.29 4.06
CA PRO A 111 -8.07 19.89 3.13
C PRO A 111 -7.82 20.31 1.68
N ASP A 112 -6.97 21.30 1.45
CA ASP A 112 -6.62 21.81 0.11
C ASP A 112 -5.58 20.95 -0.60
N ASN A 113 -4.95 20.00 0.10
CA ASN A 113 -3.95 19.12 -0.49
C ASN A 113 -4.62 17.91 -1.17
N GLU A 114 -4.37 17.78 -2.46
CA GLU A 114 -4.89 16.66 -3.26
C GLU A 114 -3.98 15.42 -3.23
N VAL A 115 -2.70 15.59 -2.88
CA VAL A 115 -1.68 14.54 -2.86
C VAL A 115 -0.79 14.67 -1.64
N TYR A 116 -0.48 13.54 -1.03
CA TYR A 116 0.48 13.45 0.05
C TYR A 116 1.60 12.47 -0.32
N LEU A 117 2.83 12.87 -0.10
CA LEU A 117 3.98 12.01 -0.23
C LEU A 117 4.26 11.34 1.11
N VAL A 118 4.39 10.02 1.08
CA VAL A 118 4.73 9.22 2.27
C VAL A 118 6.16 8.71 2.12
N PRO A 119 7.02 8.92 3.12
CA PRO A 119 8.38 8.40 3.08
C PRO A 119 8.36 6.88 3.18
N ARG A 120 9.15 6.22 2.32
CA ARG A 120 9.34 4.76 2.34
C ARG A 120 10.73 4.43 2.88
N VAL A 121 10.77 3.62 3.92
CA VAL A 121 12.00 3.03 4.44
C VAL A 121 12.14 1.64 3.83
N ASN A 122 13.19 1.40 3.06
CA ASN A 122 13.48 0.08 2.53
C ASN A 122 14.23 -0.74 3.59
N THR A 123 13.80 -1.98 3.78
CA THR A 123 14.49 -2.95 4.63
C THR A 123 14.99 -4.09 3.75
N VAL A 124 16.25 -4.46 3.89
CA VAL A 124 16.87 -5.55 3.15
C VAL A 124 17.41 -6.57 4.14
N SER A 125 16.98 -7.83 4.00
CA SER A 125 17.48 -8.93 4.83
C SER A 125 18.70 -9.58 4.18
N GLY A 126 19.67 -10.05 4.99
CA GLY A 126 20.84 -10.76 4.50
C GLY A 126 21.93 -9.87 3.91
N LEU A 127 21.92 -8.57 4.24
CA LEU A 127 23.04 -7.70 3.91
C LEU A 127 24.30 -8.12 4.64
N THR A 128 25.42 -8.09 3.92
CA THR A 128 26.77 -8.25 4.47
C THR A 128 27.53 -6.94 4.30
N ASP A 129 28.60 -6.75 5.09
CA ASP A 129 29.47 -5.59 4.97
C ASP A 129 30.02 -5.43 3.55
N GLU A 130 30.31 -6.55 2.89
CA GLU A 130 30.73 -6.58 1.48
C GLU A 130 29.69 -5.98 0.53
N HIS A 131 28.40 -6.24 0.75
CA HIS A 131 27.34 -5.64 -0.05
C HIS A 131 27.24 -4.13 0.19
N ILE A 132 27.33 -3.70 1.44
CA ILE A 132 27.24 -2.29 1.83
C ILE A 132 28.40 -1.51 1.19
N GLU A 133 29.62 -2.04 1.29
CA GLU A 133 30.83 -1.42 0.73
C GLU A 133 30.77 -1.38 -0.81
N LYS A 134 30.46 -2.50 -1.45
CA LYS A 134 30.38 -2.62 -2.91
C LYS A 134 29.36 -1.68 -3.54
N TRP A 135 28.21 -1.51 -2.89
CA TRP A 135 27.13 -0.64 -3.38
C TRP A 135 27.15 0.76 -2.79
N ARG A 136 28.12 1.04 -1.91
CA ARG A 136 28.27 2.34 -1.22
C ARG A 136 27.00 2.79 -0.51
N TRP A 137 26.33 1.84 0.14
CA TRP A 137 25.13 2.15 0.90
C TRP A 137 25.49 2.70 2.28
N ASN A 138 24.74 3.71 2.73
CA ASN A 138 24.83 4.19 4.08
C ASN A 138 23.90 3.36 4.97
N VAL A 139 24.40 2.95 6.10
CA VAL A 139 23.65 2.22 7.13
C VAL A 139 23.56 3.10 8.36
N ASP A 140 22.37 3.22 8.93
CA ASP A 140 22.20 3.97 10.18
C ASP A 140 22.60 3.12 11.40
N SER A 141 22.56 3.72 12.59
CA SER A 141 22.90 3.05 13.86
C SER A 141 21.98 1.88 14.24
N GLN A 142 20.95 1.61 13.45
CA GLN A 142 20.00 0.49 13.62
C GLN A 142 20.09 -0.52 12.48
N ASP A 143 21.22 -0.54 11.75
CA ASP A 143 21.48 -1.42 10.59
C ASP A 143 20.45 -1.27 9.45
N ARG A 144 19.76 -0.13 9.37
CA ARG A 144 18.85 0.15 8.28
C ARG A 144 19.61 0.83 7.15
N VAL A 145 19.39 0.34 5.93
CA VAL A 145 19.96 0.96 4.74
C VAL A 145 19.30 2.32 4.52
N ASN A 146 20.07 3.37 4.73
CA ASN A 146 19.70 4.71 4.29
C ASN A 146 20.10 4.85 2.82
N TRP A 147 19.15 4.71 1.93
CA TRP A 147 19.33 5.25 0.59
C TRP A 147 19.53 6.76 0.72
N PRO A 148 20.36 7.37 -0.13
CA PRO A 148 20.73 8.79 0.04
C PRO A 148 19.52 9.73 0.12
N ASP A 149 18.36 9.28 -0.32
CA ASP A 149 17.10 10.00 -0.16
C ASP A 149 16.00 9.02 0.26
N TYR A 150 15.22 9.39 1.26
CA TYR A 150 13.94 8.74 1.50
C TYR A 150 13.18 8.71 0.19
N GLN A 151 12.85 7.51 -0.29
CA GLN A 151 12.02 7.41 -1.47
C GLN A 151 10.62 7.90 -1.10
N TRP A 152 10.30 9.09 -1.54
CA TRP A 152 8.95 9.63 -1.41
C TRP A 152 8.06 8.94 -2.44
N LYS A 153 7.00 8.32 -1.96
CA LYS A 153 6.01 7.68 -2.83
C LYS A 153 4.68 8.42 -2.72
N THR A 154 4.07 8.71 -3.85
CA THR A 154 2.71 9.26 -3.91
C THR A 154 1.72 8.16 -3.60
N ASN A 155 1.52 7.88 -2.32
CA ASN A 155 0.67 6.79 -1.88
C ASN A 155 -0.73 7.24 -1.49
N LEU A 156 -0.90 8.53 -1.20
CA LEU A 156 -2.14 9.06 -0.69
C LEU A 156 -2.63 10.19 -1.59
N LYS A 157 -3.85 10.06 -2.07
CA LYS A 157 -4.45 11.01 -3.01
C LYS A 157 -5.95 11.19 -2.75
N LEU A 158 -6.46 12.37 -3.05
CA LEU A 158 -7.88 12.67 -3.07
C LEU A 158 -8.56 11.85 -4.18
N ASN A 159 -9.65 11.17 -3.83
CA ASN A 159 -10.36 10.31 -4.77
C ASN A 159 -10.98 11.14 -5.92
N GLY A 160 -10.87 10.62 -7.13
CA GLY A 160 -11.42 11.26 -8.33
C GLY A 160 -10.59 12.40 -8.92
N LYS A 161 -9.54 12.88 -8.23
CA LYS A 161 -8.71 14.00 -8.71
C LYS A 161 -7.47 13.57 -9.49
N ILE A 162 -6.86 12.46 -9.10
CA ILE A 162 -5.56 12.05 -9.64
C ILE A 162 -5.63 10.65 -10.23
N LYS A 163 -5.19 10.50 -11.47
CA LYS A 163 -5.05 9.22 -12.17
C LYS A 163 -3.59 8.98 -12.56
N TYR A 164 -3.19 7.72 -12.57
CA TYR A 164 -1.91 7.33 -13.14
C TYR A 164 -1.95 7.49 -14.66
N MET A 165 -0.92 8.11 -15.21
CA MET A 165 -0.77 8.28 -16.66
C MET A 165 0.03 7.14 -17.26
N LYS A 166 -0.28 6.81 -18.52
CA LYS A 166 0.54 5.93 -19.34
C LYS A 166 1.68 6.77 -19.94
N TYR A 167 2.87 6.24 -19.86
CA TYR A 167 4.03 6.72 -20.60
C TYR A 167 4.34 5.76 -21.74
#